data_49bebc9f43b9533986a0b7ea12ae5a9b
#
_entry.id   49bebc9f43b9533986a0b7ea12ae5a9b
#
_cell.length_a   1.000
_cell.length_b   1.000
_cell.length_c   1.000
_cell.angle_alpha   90.00
_cell.angle_beta   90.00
_cell.angle_gamma   90.00
#
_symmetry.space_group_name_H-M   'P 1'
#
loop_
_entity.id
_entity.type
_entity.pdbx_description
1 polymer ?
#
loop_
_entity_poly.entity_id
_entity_poly.type
_entity_poly.pdbx_seq_one_letter_code
_entity_poly.pdbx_strand_id
1 'polypeptide(L)'
;MDLDVPIQNGVIQEEYRLMAGLPTLELCLQNAASVVVCGHIGRPLGKEVKELSVAPIVNFFEDWYCDLELPQGRFHVLENLRFEAGEDSGDLNFAKELAAYGDVYVYEAFATHRSAASTTIVPTLIPSAAGLRFAKEVEVLLSLKNNPKKPLVAIIGGAKVEDKYPAVVALSKFCDAVMVGGLLAKQVKEQDLQISKNVLLGKIAENGIDIDQSTIEAFAGVIKHAKQVIWAGPVGKYEDPQGNKGNIGLAQAVIDSGAESIIGGGDSIAALEQFLDKFSFVSTGGGAMLKLLIDGTLPTIEALNR
;
A
#
# COMPACT_ATOMS: atom_id res chain seq x y z
N MET A 1 -12.10 -2.41 6.13
CA MET A 1 -10.78 -1.80 6.45
C MET A 1 -9.65 -2.64 5.86
N ASP A 2 -8.45 -2.07 5.77
CA ASP A 2 -7.26 -2.82 5.35
C ASP A 2 -6.69 -3.60 6.55
N LEU A 3 -6.99 -4.90 6.60
CA LEU A 3 -6.58 -5.80 7.67
C LEU A 3 -5.40 -6.70 7.26
N ASP A 4 -4.89 -6.55 6.02
CA ASP A 4 -3.82 -7.41 5.48
C ASP A 4 -2.45 -6.97 6.00
N VAL A 5 -2.20 -7.24 7.27
CA VAL A 5 -0.94 -6.99 7.97
C VAL A 5 -0.18 -8.29 8.20
N PRO A 6 1.17 -8.26 8.28
CA PRO A 6 1.95 -9.46 8.56
C PRO A 6 1.71 -9.94 10.00
N ILE A 7 1.29 -11.20 10.12
CA ILE A 7 1.08 -11.88 11.41
C ILE A 7 2.02 -13.07 11.49
N GLN A 8 2.79 -13.19 12.56
CA GLN A 8 3.66 -14.32 12.83
C GLN A 8 3.38 -14.88 14.22
N ASN A 9 3.09 -16.17 14.30
CA ASN A 9 2.77 -16.85 15.58
C ASN A 9 1.65 -16.15 16.37
N GLY A 10 0.65 -15.60 15.68
CA GLY A 10 -0.46 -14.87 16.30
C GLY A 10 -0.14 -13.46 16.78
N VAL A 11 1.04 -12.92 16.43
CA VAL A 11 1.48 -11.57 16.78
C VAL A 11 1.57 -10.72 15.51
N ILE A 12 0.94 -9.54 15.53
CA ILE A 12 1.03 -8.54 14.45
C ILE A 12 2.47 -8.01 14.44
N GLN A 13 3.10 -8.02 13.27
CA GLN A 13 4.51 -7.59 13.10
C GLN A 13 4.61 -6.13 12.67
N GLU A 14 3.57 -5.58 12.06
CA GLU A 14 3.52 -4.20 11.57
C GLU A 14 2.05 -3.72 11.60
N GLU A 15 1.79 -2.60 12.25
CA GLU A 15 0.45 -2.10 12.54
C GLU A 15 0.06 -0.88 11.70
N TYR A 16 0.94 -0.39 10.83
CA TYR A 16 0.75 0.88 10.11
C TYR A 16 -0.60 0.98 9.39
N ARG A 17 -1.03 -0.11 8.73
CA ARG A 17 -2.31 -0.13 8.01
C ARG A 17 -3.51 -0.07 8.95
N LEU A 18 -3.45 -0.76 10.08
CA LEU A 18 -4.50 -0.73 11.08
C LEU A 18 -4.60 0.66 11.70
N MET A 19 -3.46 1.21 12.14
CA MET A 19 -3.36 2.56 12.71
C MET A 19 -3.85 3.64 11.74
N ALA A 20 -3.53 3.51 10.44
CA ALA A 20 -3.96 4.46 9.42
C ALA A 20 -5.49 4.53 9.24
N GLY A 21 -6.22 3.45 9.57
CA GLY A 21 -7.67 3.38 9.50
C GLY A 21 -8.40 3.82 10.78
N LEU A 22 -7.70 3.94 11.91
CA LEU A 22 -8.33 4.28 13.20
C LEU A 22 -9.11 5.60 13.19
N PRO A 23 -8.62 6.70 12.57
CA PRO A 23 -9.40 7.94 12.53
C PRO A 23 -10.77 7.79 11.86
N THR A 24 -10.87 6.96 10.82
CA THR A 24 -12.16 6.65 10.18
C THR A 24 -13.04 5.82 11.10
N LEU A 25 -12.47 4.82 11.76
CA LEU A 25 -13.19 3.96 12.67
C LEU A 25 -13.73 4.76 13.86
N GLU A 26 -12.94 5.66 14.44
CA GLU A 26 -13.36 6.57 15.50
C GLU A 26 -14.52 7.47 15.04
N LEU A 27 -14.40 8.09 13.86
CA LEU A 27 -15.49 8.90 13.28
C LEU A 27 -16.78 8.10 13.12
N CYS A 28 -16.69 6.84 12.67
CA CYS A 28 -17.85 5.97 12.56
C CYS A 28 -18.47 5.66 13.93
N LEU A 29 -17.66 5.34 14.94
CA LEU A 29 -18.12 5.05 16.30
C LEU A 29 -18.77 6.25 16.99
N GLN A 30 -18.34 7.44 16.67
CA GLN A 30 -18.95 8.68 17.21
C GLN A 30 -20.33 8.94 16.61
N ASN A 31 -20.62 8.48 15.38
CA ASN A 31 -21.81 8.85 14.63
C ASN A 31 -22.78 7.69 14.37
N ALA A 32 -22.40 6.43 14.57
CA ALA A 32 -23.22 5.25 14.34
C ALA A 32 -23.61 4.57 15.66
N ALA A 33 -24.75 3.85 15.67
CA ALA A 33 -25.18 3.04 16.81
C ALA A 33 -24.25 1.83 17.04
N SER A 34 -23.77 1.23 15.95
CA SER A 34 -22.78 0.16 15.96
C SER A 34 -21.91 0.22 14.70
N VAL A 35 -20.72 -0.35 14.77
CA VAL A 35 -19.78 -0.46 13.64
C VAL A 35 -19.35 -1.91 13.48
N VAL A 36 -19.47 -2.41 12.26
CA VAL A 36 -18.97 -3.73 11.87
C VAL A 36 -17.78 -3.54 10.94
N VAL A 37 -16.62 -3.97 11.39
CA VAL A 37 -15.39 -3.95 10.57
C VAL A 37 -15.27 -5.27 9.81
N CYS A 38 -14.97 -5.18 8.54
CA CYS A 38 -14.65 -6.34 7.71
C CYS A 38 -13.43 -6.07 6.84
N GLY A 39 -12.73 -7.14 6.47
CA GLY A 39 -11.54 -7.09 5.64
C GLY A 39 -10.98 -8.49 5.41
N HIS A 40 -9.75 -8.55 4.89
CA HIS A 40 -9.11 -9.84 4.63
C HIS A 40 -7.65 -9.86 5.08
N ILE A 41 -7.11 -11.05 5.26
CA ILE A 41 -5.70 -11.33 5.49
C ILE A 41 -5.25 -12.40 4.50
N GLY A 42 -4.17 -12.15 3.77
CA GLY A 42 -3.55 -13.11 2.87
C GLY A 42 -4.44 -13.57 1.71
N ARG A 43 -4.22 -14.82 1.27
CA ARG A 43 -4.91 -15.42 0.13
C ARG A 43 -5.31 -16.86 0.42
N PRO A 44 -6.31 -17.11 1.25
CA PRO A 44 -6.76 -18.45 1.65
C PRO A 44 -7.55 -19.20 0.56
N LEU A 45 -7.94 -18.52 -0.55
CA LEU A 45 -8.63 -19.11 -1.70
C LEU A 45 -9.98 -19.77 -1.34
N GLY A 46 -10.79 -19.11 -0.52
CA GLY A 46 -12.11 -19.61 -0.14
C GLY A 46 -12.05 -20.76 0.86
N LYS A 47 -11.01 -20.83 1.69
CA LYS A 47 -10.83 -21.87 2.72
C LYS A 47 -10.47 -21.21 4.04
N GLU A 48 -10.99 -21.75 5.12
CA GLU A 48 -10.57 -21.37 6.46
C GLU A 48 -9.12 -21.84 6.71
N VAL A 49 -8.25 -20.88 7.05
CA VAL A 49 -6.82 -21.10 7.35
C VAL A 49 -6.53 -20.43 8.69
N LYS A 50 -6.22 -21.20 9.72
CA LYS A 50 -6.07 -20.72 11.09
C LYS A 50 -5.07 -19.56 11.23
N GLU A 51 -3.96 -19.62 10.50
CA GLU A 51 -2.91 -18.61 10.51
C GLU A 51 -3.32 -17.29 9.87
N LEU A 52 -4.45 -17.28 9.13
CA LEU A 52 -5.02 -16.11 8.46
C LEU A 52 -6.33 -15.64 9.13
N SER A 53 -6.63 -16.11 10.34
CA SER A 53 -7.75 -15.59 11.13
C SER A 53 -7.48 -14.17 11.59
N VAL A 54 -8.54 -13.35 11.67
CA VAL A 54 -8.46 -11.98 12.18
C VAL A 54 -8.35 -11.90 13.70
N ALA A 55 -8.31 -12.99 14.42
CA ALA A 55 -8.27 -12.99 15.89
C ALA A 55 -7.20 -12.07 16.52
N PRO A 56 -5.94 -12.00 16.01
CA PRO A 56 -4.97 -11.05 16.52
C PRO A 56 -5.35 -9.59 16.29
N ILE A 57 -6.06 -9.31 15.19
CA ILE A 57 -6.54 -7.96 14.85
C ILE A 57 -7.74 -7.58 15.71
N VAL A 58 -8.60 -8.53 16.06
CA VAL A 58 -9.67 -8.32 17.03
C VAL A 58 -9.09 -7.83 18.35
N ASN A 59 -8.06 -8.52 18.88
CA ASN A 59 -7.39 -8.10 20.13
C ASN A 59 -6.82 -6.68 20.02
N PHE A 60 -6.13 -6.36 18.91
CA PHE A 60 -5.61 -5.02 18.66
C PHE A 60 -6.72 -3.95 18.71
N PHE A 61 -7.85 -4.20 18.07
CA PHE A 61 -8.96 -3.25 18.08
C PHE A 61 -9.70 -3.22 19.43
N GLU A 62 -9.80 -4.32 20.16
CA GLU A 62 -10.39 -4.36 21.49
C GLU A 62 -9.57 -3.54 22.48
N ASP A 63 -8.25 -3.67 22.48
CA ASP A 63 -7.35 -2.86 23.29
C ASP A 63 -7.53 -1.36 22.98
N TRP A 64 -7.48 -1.00 21.68
CA TRP A 64 -7.73 0.39 21.26
C TRP A 64 -9.13 0.90 21.63
N TYR A 65 -10.16 0.06 21.46
CA TYR A 65 -11.55 0.42 21.77
C TYR A 65 -11.80 0.64 23.25
N CYS A 66 -11.13 -0.09 24.13
CA CYS A 66 -11.22 0.09 25.57
C CYS A 66 -10.75 1.49 26.00
N ASP A 67 -9.77 2.06 25.31
CA ASP A 67 -9.23 3.41 25.58
C ASP A 67 -10.21 4.54 25.21
N LEU A 68 -11.24 4.24 24.39
CA LEU A 68 -12.22 5.24 23.94
C LEU A 68 -13.38 5.47 24.92
N GLU A 69 -13.47 4.71 26.02
CA GLU A 69 -14.55 4.80 27.02
C GLU A 69 -15.98 4.70 26.40
N LEU A 70 -16.13 3.99 25.27
CA LEU A 70 -17.40 3.82 24.58
C LEU A 70 -18.20 2.61 25.14
N PRO A 71 -19.56 2.62 25.02
CA PRO A 71 -20.39 1.51 25.48
C PRO A 71 -20.01 0.19 24.80
N GLN A 72 -19.93 -0.88 25.57
CA GLN A 72 -19.67 -2.23 25.06
C GLN A 72 -20.72 -2.69 24.01
N GLY A 73 -20.29 -3.57 23.10
CA GLY A 73 -21.19 -4.18 22.10
C GLY A 73 -21.53 -3.32 20.88
N ARG A 74 -20.86 -2.17 20.73
CA ARG A 74 -21.03 -1.30 19.54
C ARG A 74 -20.03 -1.58 18.43
N PHE A 75 -19.05 -2.42 18.68
CA PHE A 75 -17.96 -2.71 17.77
C PHE A 75 -17.84 -4.21 17.52
N HIS A 76 -17.78 -4.61 16.26
CA HIS A 76 -17.63 -6.00 15.84
C HIS A 76 -16.66 -6.10 14.67
N VAL A 77 -15.87 -7.17 14.65
CA VAL A 77 -14.98 -7.50 13.52
C VAL A 77 -15.42 -8.83 12.94
N LEU A 78 -15.71 -8.88 11.64
CA LEU A 78 -16.02 -10.12 10.95
C LEU A 78 -14.73 -10.91 10.70
N GLU A 79 -14.85 -12.24 10.62
CA GLU A 79 -13.73 -13.10 10.24
C GLU A 79 -13.29 -12.79 8.79
N ASN A 80 -12.07 -13.22 8.45
CA ASN A 80 -11.42 -12.99 7.17
C ASN A 80 -12.37 -13.27 5.99
N LEU A 81 -12.78 -12.23 5.28
CA LEU A 81 -13.75 -12.34 4.18
C LEU A 81 -13.31 -13.30 3.08
N ARG A 82 -12.00 -13.49 2.89
CA ARG A 82 -11.46 -14.42 1.89
C ARG A 82 -11.54 -15.89 2.29
N PHE A 83 -12.05 -16.21 3.48
CA PHE A 83 -12.44 -17.58 3.79
C PHE A 83 -13.69 -17.98 2.99
N GLU A 84 -14.50 -16.99 2.57
CA GLU A 84 -15.63 -17.19 1.69
C GLU A 84 -15.21 -17.06 0.21
N ALA A 85 -15.47 -18.09 -0.59
CA ALA A 85 -15.17 -18.09 -2.02
C ALA A 85 -15.89 -16.97 -2.79
N GLY A 86 -17.02 -16.49 -2.25
CA GLY A 86 -17.82 -15.40 -2.79
C GLY A 86 -17.10 -14.05 -2.78
N GLU A 87 -16.14 -13.84 -1.88
CA GLU A 87 -15.40 -12.59 -1.80
C GLU A 87 -14.57 -12.34 -3.06
N ASP A 88 -13.59 -13.22 -3.33
CA ASP A 88 -12.67 -13.06 -4.46
C ASP A 88 -13.37 -13.24 -5.82
N SER A 89 -14.47 -14.00 -5.89
CA SER A 89 -15.26 -14.18 -7.12
C SER A 89 -16.19 -13.01 -7.42
N GLY A 90 -16.43 -12.11 -6.46
CA GLY A 90 -17.41 -11.04 -6.59
C GLY A 90 -18.85 -11.56 -6.61
N ASP A 91 -19.20 -12.52 -5.74
CA ASP A 91 -20.53 -13.10 -5.69
C ASP A 91 -21.54 -12.08 -5.14
N LEU A 92 -22.66 -11.90 -5.88
CA LEU A 92 -23.70 -10.92 -5.54
C LEU A 92 -24.46 -11.32 -4.28
N ASN A 93 -24.66 -12.61 -4.00
CA ASN A 93 -25.38 -13.03 -2.81
C ASN A 93 -24.54 -12.79 -1.57
N PHE A 94 -23.25 -13.15 -1.62
CA PHE A 94 -22.31 -12.82 -0.55
C PHE A 94 -22.22 -11.29 -0.32
N ALA A 95 -22.19 -10.49 -1.38
CA ALA A 95 -22.21 -9.04 -1.25
C ALA A 95 -23.49 -8.52 -0.58
N LYS A 96 -24.67 -9.12 -0.85
CA LYS A 96 -25.92 -8.79 -0.17
C LYS A 96 -25.92 -9.19 1.30
N GLU A 97 -25.32 -10.34 1.65
CA GLU A 97 -25.12 -10.76 3.04
C GLU A 97 -24.25 -9.75 3.78
N LEU A 98 -23.13 -9.31 3.18
CA LEU A 98 -22.29 -8.25 3.76
C LEU A 98 -23.04 -6.92 3.90
N ALA A 99 -23.79 -6.51 2.88
CA ALA A 99 -24.58 -5.28 2.92
C ALA A 99 -25.67 -5.27 4.02
N ALA A 100 -26.15 -6.45 4.43
CA ALA A 100 -27.15 -6.57 5.49
C ALA A 100 -26.62 -6.27 6.91
N TYR A 101 -25.30 -6.15 7.08
CA TYR A 101 -24.70 -5.79 8.36
C TYR A 101 -24.81 -4.30 8.71
N GLY A 102 -25.14 -3.42 7.76
CA GLY A 102 -25.18 -1.97 8.03
C GLY A 102 -26.01 -1.16 7.06
N ASP A 103 -26.40 0.04 7.48
CA ASP A 103 -27.17 0.99 6.65
C ASP A 103 -26.27 1.84 5.75
N VAL A 104 -24.99 1.97 6.10
CA VAL A 104 -23.98 2.74 5.38
C VAL A 104 -22.68 1.95 5.32
N TYR A 105 -22.06 1.93 4.17
CA TYR A 105 -20.75 1.33 3.96
C TYR A 105 -19.64 2.39 3.88
N VAL A 106 -18.56 2.22 4.63
CA VAL A 106 -17.39 3.10 4.58
C VAL A 106 -16.19 2.30 4.10
N TYR A 107 -15.65 2.67 2.94
CA TYR A 107 -14.50 2.00 2.34
C TYR A 107 -13.18 2.60 2.84
N GLU A 108 -12.41 1.83 3.61
CA GLU A 108 -11.15 2.25 4.24
C GLU A 108 -10.03 1.21 4.03
N ALA A 109 -9.80 0.79 2.76
CA ALA A 109 -8.82 -0.24 2.44
C ALA A 109 -8.07 0.07 1.14
N PHE A 110 -7.28 1.15 1.12
CA PHE A 110 -6.60 1.61 -0.10
C PHE A 110 -5.72 0.52 -0.75
N ALA A 111 -4.99 -0.29 0.04
CA ALA A 111 -4.16 -1.36 -0.51
C ALA A 111 -4.97 -2.47 -1.19
N THR A 112 -6.26 -2.62 -0.84
CA THR A 112 -7.18 -3.61 -1.41
C THR A 112 -7.92 -3.03 -2.62
N HIS A 113 -7.22 -2.83 -3.71
CA HIS A 113 -7.73 -2.11 -4.89
C HIS A 113 -8.34 -3.01 -5.98
N ARG A 114 -8.38 -4.33 -5.77
CA ARG A 114 -8.96 -5.28 -6.74
C ARG A 114 -10.47 -5.40 -6.55
N SER A 115 -11.16 -5.76 -7.63
CA SER A 115 -12.59 -6.07 -7.57
C SER A 115 -12.83 -7.32 -6.73
N ALA A 116 -13.78 -7.24 -5.82
CA ALA A 116 -14.26 -8.31 -4.96
C ALA A 116 -15.69 -7.98 -4.50
N ALA A 117 -16.38 -8.88 -3.83
CA ALA A 117 -17.74 -8.65 -3.35
C ALA A 117 -17.79 -7.43 -2.42
N SER A 118 -16.91 -7.38 -1.40
CA SER A 118 -16.88 -6.28 -0.44
C SER A 118 -16.42 -4.96 -1.04
N THR A 119 -15.48 -4.98 -2.01
CA THR A 119 -14.78 -3.77 -2.48
C THR A 119 -15.53 -3.04 -3.59
N THR A 120 -16.24 -3.75 -4.46
CA THR A 120 -16.85 -3.16 -5.67
C THR A 120 -18.34 -3.46 -5.84
N ILE A 121 -18.92 -4.43 -5.12
CA ILE A 121 -20.34 -4.74 -5.21
C ILE A 121 -21.10 -4.15 -4.03
N VAL A 122 -20.67 -4.38 -2.79
CA VAL A 122 -21.32 -3.79 -1.60
C VAL A 122 -21.53 -2.29 -1.74
N PRO A 123 -20.54 -1.47 -2.21
CA PRO A 123 -20.74 -0.03 -2.41
C PRO A 123 -21.89 0.34 -3.36
N THR A 124 -22.33 -0.58 -4.21
CA THR A 124 -23.44 -0.33 -5.15
C THR A 124 -24.81 -0.74 -4.59
N LEU A 125 -24.85 -1.42 -3.44
CA LEU A 125 -26.08 -1.96 -2.86
C LEU A 125 -26.67 -1.07 -1.75
N ILE A 126 -25.81 -0.33 -1.04
CA ILE A 126 -26.20 0.55 0.07
C ILE A 126 -25.44 1.89 -0.04
N PRO A 127 -25.92 2.96 0.63
CA PRO A 127 -25.20 4.23 0.70
C PRO A 127 -23.75 4.03 1.13
N SER A 128 -22.80 4.63 0.39
CA SER A 128 -21.39 4.35 0.58
C SER A 128 -20.55 5.62 0.55
N ALA A 129 -19.47 5.63 1.31
CA ALA A 129 -18.52 6.74 1.39
C ALA A 129 -17.09 6.23 1.44
N ALA A 130 -16.16 7.11 1.03
CA ALA A 130 -14.73 6.92 1.26
C ALA A 130 -14.39 7.19 2.73
N GLY A 131 -13.58 6.33 3.35
CA GLY A 131 -12.97 6.62 4.62
C GLY A 131 -11.90 7.70 4.52
N LEU A 132 -11.51 8.28 5.64
CA LEU A 132 -10.59 9.43 5.69
C LEU A 132 -9.22 9.11 5.09
N ARG A 133 -8.67 7.93 5.41
CA ARG A 133 -7.39 7.50 4.88
C ARG A 133 -7.47 7.22 3.39
N PHE A 134 -8.49 6.47 2.95
CA PHE A 134 -8.71 6.19 1.54
C PHE A 134 -8.86 7.48 0.73
N ALA A 135 -9.66 8.44 1.19
CA ALA A 135 -9.83 9.73 0.54
C ALA A 135 -8.49 10.51 0.44
N LYS A 136 -7.69 10.49 1.52
CA LYS A 136 -6.38 11.15 1.54
C LYS A 136 -5.37 10.51 0.59
N GLU A 137 -5.34 9.18 0.50
CA GLU A 137 -4.51 8.46 -0.49
C GLU A 137 -4.86 8.89 -1.92
N VAL A 138 -6.14 8.90 -2.25
CA VAL A 138 -6.64 9.28 -3.58
C VAL A 138 -6.31 10.74 -3.87
N GLU A 139 -6.58 11.66 -2.94
CA GLU A 139 -6.27 13.10 -3.08
C GLU A 139 -4.78 13.34 -3.39
N VAL A 140 -3.90 12.80 -2.55
CA VAL A 140 -2.44 13.01 -2.67
C VAL A 140 -1.92 12.45 -3.99
N LEU A 141 -2.31 11.23 -4.34
CA LEU A 141 -1.78 10.55 -5.52
C LEU A 141 -2.35 11.14 -6.83
N LEU A 142 -3.62 11.53 -6.88
CA LEU A 142 -4.18 12.20 -8.04
C LEU A 142 -3.65 13.64 -8.17
N SER A 143 -3.40 14.34 -7.07
CA SER A 143 -2.73 15.65 -7.11
C SER A 143 -1.33 15.54 -7.71
N LEU A 144 -0.54 14.53 -7.29
CA LEU A 144 0.78 14.25 -7.86
C LEU A 144 0.69 13.91 -9.36
N LYS A 145 -0.26 13.04 -9.74
CA LYS A 145 -0.44 12.64 -11.15
C LYS A 145 -0.79 13.82 -12.04
N ASN A 146 -1.73 14.66 -11.60
CA ASN A 146 -2.30 15.74 -12.42
C ASN A 146 -1.44 17.01 -12.41
N ASN A 147 -0.74 17.30 -11.32
CA ASN A 147 0.06 18.50 -11.12
C ASN A 147 1.43 18.18 -10.51
N PRO A 148 2.29 17.39 -11.19
CA PRO A 148 3.58 16.98 -10.63
C PRO A 148 4.53 18.17 -10.47
N LYS A 149 5.23 18.23 -9.34
CA LYS A 149 6.33 19.18 -9.14
C LYS A 149 7.60 18.63 -9.80
N LYS A 150 8.05 19.29 -10.83
CA LYS A 150 9.21 18.87 -11.64
C LYS A 150 10.54 19.44 -11.08
N PRO A 151 11.66 18.69 -11.14
CA PRO A 151 11.79 17.30 -11.60
C PRO A 151 11.09 16.30 -10.68
N LEU A 152 10.27 15.41 -11.26
CA LEU A 152 9.65 14.28 -10.60
C LEU A 152 10.48 13.03 -10.88
N VAL A 153 10.92 12.35 -9.84
CA VAL A 153 11.68 11.09 -9.97
C VAL A 153 10.95 9.93 -9.30
N ALA A 154 11.12 8.73 -9.83
CA ALA A 154 10.58 7.53 -9.23
C ALA A 154 11.71 6.55 -8.84
N ILE A 155 11.58 5.92 -7.68
CA ILE A 155 12.42 4.81 -7.21
C ILE A 155 11.53 3.57 -7.19
N ILE A 156 11.88 2.57 -7.98
CA ILE A 156 11.12 1.33 -8.08
C ILE A 156 12.05 0.16 -7.76
N GLY A 157 11.72 -0.55 -6.70
CA GLY A 157 12.40 -1.76 -6.28
C GLY A 157 11.47 -2.95 -6.19
N GLY A 158 12.01 -4.07 -5.73
CA GLY A 158 11.28 -5.32 -5.53
C GLY A 158 11.92 -6.50 -6.23
N ALA A 159 11.30 -7.68 -6.06
CA ALA A 159 11.89 -8.95 -6.50
C ALA A 159 11.23 -9.56 -7.75
N LYS A 160 10.02 -9.09 -8.15
CA LYS A 160 9.24 -9.70 -9.24
C LYS A 160 9.07 -8.71 -10.39
N VAL A 161 9.66 -9.03 -11.54
CA VAL A 161 9.62 -8.19 -12.73
C VAL A 161 8.19 -8.08 -13.28
N GLU A 162 7.42 -9.17 -13.26
CA GLU A 162 6.06 -9.24 -13.80
C GLU A 162 5.13 -8.23 -13.12
N ASP A 163 5.31 -8.02 -11.84
CA ASP A 163 4.47 -7.12 -11.03
C ASP A 163 4.89 -5.64 -11.17
N LYS A 164 6.17 -5.36 -11.42
CA LYS A 164 6.74 -4.00 -11.32
C LYS A 164 7.18 -3.39 -12.64
N TYR A 165 7.58 -4.19 -13.62
CA TYR A 165 8.03 -3.68 -14.92
C TYR A 165 6.96 -2.86 -15.65
N PRO A 166 5.66 -3.24 -15.65
CA PRO A 166 4.62 -2.38 -16.23
C PRO A 166 4.58 -0.98 -15.59
N ALA A 167 4.83 -0.88 -14.29
CA ALA A 167 4.90 0.39 -13.59
C ALA A 167 6.14 1.21 -13.99
N VAL A 168 7.30 0.57 -14.16
CA VAL A 168 8.52 1.25 -14.67
C VAL A 168 8.26 1.87 -16.03
N VAL A 169 7.65 1.12 -16.96
CA VAL A 169 7.30 1.61 -18.31
C VAL A 169 6.29 2.76 -18.26
N ALA A 170 5.27 2.64 -17.43
CA ALA A 170 4.26 3.67 -17.32
C ALA A 170 4.80 4.96 -16.67
N LEU A 171 5.55 4.84 -15.56
CA LEU A 171 6.15 5.97 -14.87
C LEU A 171 7.20 6.69 -15.72
N SER A 172 7.93 5.98 -16.59
CA SER A 172 8.89 6.60 -17.48
C SER A 172 8.28 7.58 -18.50
N LYS A 173 6.96 7.54 -18.69
CA LYS A 173 6.26 8.46 -19.60
C LYS A 173 5.98 9.83 -18.99
N PHE A 174 5.97 9.95 -17.66
CA PHE A 174 5.65 11.22 -16.99
C PHE A 174 6.67 11.64 -15.91
N CYS A 175 7.51 10.74 -15.39
CA CYS A 175 8.64 11.06 -14.53
C CYS A 175 9.84 11.55 -15.35
N ASP A 176 10.64 12.46 -14.78
CA ASP A 176 11.87 12.94 -15.41
C ASP A 176 12.98 11.88 -15.34
N ALA A 177 12.98 11.04 -14.28
CA ALA A 177 13.81 9.86 -14.17
C ALA A 177 13.08 8.74 -13.42
N VAL A 178 13.35 7.48 -13.78
CA VAL A 178 12.90 6.30 -13.07
C VAL A 178 14.13 5.47 -12.68
N MET A 179 14.41 5.39 -11.41
CA MET A 179 15.52 4.62 -10.84
C MET A 179 15.02 3.24 -10.43
N VAL A 180 15.58 2.20 -11.02
CA VAL A 180 15.19 0.81 -10.78
C VAL A 180 16.31 0.11 -10.02
N GLY A 181 16.01 -0.40 -8.82
CA GLY A 181 16.97 -1.06 -7.96
C GLY A 181 16.68 -2.54 -7.70
N GLY A 182 17.57 -3.18 -6.97
CA GLY A 182 17.42 -4.54 -6.50
C GLY A 182 17.33 -5.60 -7.60
N LEU A 183 16.69 -6.71 -7.27
CA LEU A 183 16.50 -7.83 -8.21
C LEU A 183 15.71 -7.43 -9.46
N LEU A 184 14.83 -6.44 -9.36
CA LEU A 184 14.08 -5.93 -10.50
C LEU A 184 15.02 -5.39 -11.60
N ALA A 185 16.03 -4.59 -11.24
CA ALA A 185 16.99 -4.05 -12.20
C ALA A 185 17.79 -5.17 -12.89
N LYS A 186 18.18 -6.20 -12.13
CA LYS A 186 18.87 -7.39 -12.64
C LYS A 186 18.00 -8.13 -13.65
N GLN A 187 16.73 -8.42 -13.29
CA GLN A 187 15.80 -9.15 -14.16
C GLN A 187 15.46 -8.37 -15.44
N VAL A 188 15.25 -7.05 -15.34
CA VAL A 188 15.04 -6.20 -16.52
C VAL A 188 16.20 -6.32 -17.50
N LYS A 189 17.44 -6.34 -17.01
CA LYS A 189 18.65 -6.48 -17.83
C LYS A 189 18.81 -7.90 -18.37
N GLU A 190 18.62 -8.94 -17.56
CA GLU A 190 18.78 -10.35 -17.97
C GLU A 190 17.75 -10.80 -19.00
N GLN A 191 16.53 -10.25 -18.94
CA GLN A 191 15.46 -10.53 -19.88
C GLN A 191 15.44 -9.57 -21.09
N ASP A 192 16.42 -8.69 -21.21
CA ASP A 192 16.53 -7.68 -22.29
C ASP A 192 15.23 -6.87 -22.50
N LEU A 193 14.60 -6.48 -21.39
CA LEU A 193 13.34 -5.76 -21.44
C LEU A 193 13.55 -4.32 -21.90
N GLN A 194 12.68 -3.85 -22.79
CA GLN A 194 12.78 -2.52 -23.37
C GLN A 194 12.51 -1.43 -22.32
N ILE A 195 13.41 -0.49 -22.16
CA ILE A 195 13.29 0.65 -21.26
C ILE A 195 13.48 1.99 -21.96
N SER A 196 12.82 3.01 -21.47
CA SER A 196 13.01 4.38 -21.93
C SER A 196 14.37 4.93 -21.47
N LYS A 197 14.91 5.89 -22.21
CA LYS A 197 16.23 6.50 -21.93
C LYS A 197 16.36 7.20 -20.56
N ASN A 198 15.24 7.54 -19.93
CA ASN A 198 15.18 8.13 -18.59
C ASN A 198 15.02 7.08 -17.48
N VAL A 199 15.11 5.79 -17.79
CA VAL A 199 15.15 4.70 -16.81
C VAL A 199 16.61 4.36 -16.51
N LEU A 200 16.97 4.43 -15.24
CA LEU A 200 18.31 4.15 -14.72
C LEU A 200 18.28 2.81 -13.99
N LEU A 201 19.03 1.82 -14.49
CA LEU A 201 19.13 0.51 -13.86
C LEU A 201 20.31 0.49 -12.88
N GLY A 202 20.01 0.21 -11.62
CA GLY A 202 21.02 0.00 -10.59
C GLY A 202 21.79 -1.31 -10.81
N LYS A 203 23.00 -1.35 -10.29
CA LYS A 203 23.84 -2.56 -10.24
C LYS A 203 23.68 -3.22 -8.89
N ILE A 204 23.65 -4.55 -8.89
CA ILE A 204 23.67 -5.33 -7.64
C ILE A 204 25.11 -5.38 -7.11
N ALA A 205 25.25 -5.21 -5.80
CA ALA A 205 26.51 -5.39 -5.10
C ALA A 205 27.00 -6.85 -5.15
N GLU A 206 28.27 -7.08 -4.87
CA GLU A 206 28.89 -8.42 -4.92
C GLU A 206 28.20 -9.44 -3.99
N ASN A 207 27.62 -8.97 -2.88
CA ASN A 207 26.84 -9.82 -1.96
C ASN A 207 25.50 -10.32 -2.54
N GLY A 208 25.05 -9.77 -3.67
CA GLY A 208 23.85 -10.19 -4.38
C GLY A 208 22.51 -9.74 -3.75
N ILE A 209 22.54 -9.01 -2.64
CA ILE A 209 21.34 -8.71 -1.84
C ILE A 209 20.99 -7.22 -1.73
N ASP A 210 21.85 -6.33 -2.28
CA ASP A 210 21.61 -4.87 -2.30
C ASP A 210 22.11 -4.27 -3.61
N ILE A 211 21.82 -2.99 -3.84
CA ILE A 211 22.48 -2.19 -4.88
C ILE A 211 23.91 -1.81 -4.44
N ASP A 212 24.80 -1.67 -5.41
CA ASP A 212 26.18 -1.29 -5.12
C ASP A 212 26.32 0.19 -4.74
N GLN A 213 27.47 0.54 -4.14
CA GLN A 213 27.75 1.90 -3.68
C GLN A 213 27.72 2.91 -4.84
N SER A 214 28.20 2.52 -6.02
CA SER A 214 28.19 3.40 -7.19
C SER A 214 26.76 3.74 -7.65
N THR A 215 25.83 2.80 -7.50
CA THR A 215 24.41 3.00 -7.77
C THR A 215 23.76 3.94 -6.74
N ILE A 216 24.08 3.75 -5.45
CA ILE A 216 23.58 4.64 -4.38
C ILE A 216 23.98 6.08 -4.68
N GLU A 217 25.26 6.32 -5.01
CA GLU A 217 25.79 7.65 -5.32
C GLU A 217 25.15 8.24 -6.59
N ALA A 218 25.02 7.44 -7.65
CA ALA A 218 24.39 7.87 -8.89
C ALA A 218 22.92 8.25 -8.70
N PHE A 219 22.14 7.44 -7.95
CA PHE A 219 20.74 7.72 -7.67
C PHE A 219 20.60 8.92 -6.72
N ALA A 220 21.43 9.04 -5.71
CA ALA A 220 21.46 10.21 -4.83
C ALA A 220 21.75 11.52 -5.62
N GLY A 221 22.64 11.45 -6.62
CA GLY A 221 22.91 12.57 -7.53
C GLY A 221 21.67 13.02 -8.31
N VAL A 222 20.80 12.08 -8.72
CA VAL A 222 19.52 12.41 -9.39
C VAL A 222 18.51 12.97 -8.38
N ILE A 223 18.37 12.32 -7.20
CA ILE A 223 17.44 12.71 -6.13
C ILE A 223 17.72 14.13 -5.63
N LYS A 224 18.98 14.53 -5.54
CA LYS A 224 19.42 15.86 -5.07
C LYS A 224 18.71 17.01 -5.80
N HIS A 225 18.33 16.82 -7.05
CA HIS A 225 17.70 17.85 -7.89
C HIS A 225 16.19 17.67 -8.03
N ALA A 226 15.62 16.63 -7.44
CA ALA A 226 14.19 16.36 -7.47
C ALA A 226 13.41 17.41 -6.68
N LYS A 227 12.20 17.69 -7.13
CA LYS A 227 11.19 18.44 -6.36
C LYS A 227 10.13 17.52 -5.78
N GLN A 228 9.97 16.35 -6.38
CA GLN A 228 9.04 15.34 -5.93
C GLN A 228 9.60 13.93 -6.22
N VAL A 229 9.40 13.02 -5.26
CA VAL A 229 9.90 11.64 -5.31
C VAL A 229 8.74 10.68 -5.06
N ILE A 230 8.62 9.65 -5.91
CA ILE A 230 7.77 8.48 -5.69
C ILE A 230 8.67 7.30 -5.39
N TRP A 231 8.38 6.54 -4.34
CA TRP A 231 9.15 5.32 -4.02
C TRP A 231 8.23 4.13 -3.76
N ALA A 232 8.40 3.05 -4.53
CA ALA A 232 7.63 1.83 -4.40
C ALA A 232 8.50 0.57 -4.48
N GLY A 233 8.68 -0.09 -3.36
CA GLY A 233 9.48 -1.30 -3.20
C GLY A 233 10.94 -1.03 -2.82
N PRO A 234 11.49 -1.88 -1.94
CA PRO A 234 12.88 -1.76 -1.50
C PRO A 234 13.86 -2.08 -2.63
N VAL A 235 15.02 -1.42 -2.61
CA VAL A 235 16.09 -1.61 -3.61
C VAL A 235 17.08 -2.69 -3.21
N GLY A 236 16.97 -3.23 -2.00
CA GLY A 236 17.77 -4.31 -1.46
C GLY A 236 16.94 -5.20 -0.52
N LYS A 237 17.53 -6.30 -0.05
CA LYS A 237 16.89 -7.25 0.87
C LYS A 237 16.93 -6.68 2.29
N TYR A 238 15.94 -5.89 2.65
CA TYR A 238 15.89 -5.12 3.89
C TYR A 238 15.85 -5.98 5.17
N GLU A 239 15.42 -7.25 5.07
CA GLU A 239 15.41 -8.20 6.19
C GLU A 239 16.84 -8.60 6.63
N ASP A 240 17.84 -8.35 5.77
CA ASP A 240 19.25 -8.51 6.06
C ASP A 240 19.91 -7.14 6.24
N PRO A 241 20.55 -6.85 7.38
CA PRO A 241 21.20 -5.56 7.60
C PRO A 241 22.24 -5.18 6.53
N GLN A 242 22.88 -6.16 5.87
CA GLN A 242 23.80 -5.91 4.76
C GLN A 242 23.07 -5.60 3.45
N GLY A 243 21.80 -5.99 3.33
CA GLY A 243 20.96 -5.75 2.18
C GLY A 243 20.12 -4.48 2.29
N ASN A 244 20.19 -3.73 3.39
CA ASN A 244 19.37 -2.52 3.60
C ASN A 244 20.17 -1.20 3.43
N LYS A 245 21.45 -1.25 3.08
CA LYS A 245 22.28 -0.04 2.92
C LYS A 245 21.82 0.85 1.80
N GLY A 246 21.37 0.26 0.69
CA GLY A 246 20.81 0.97 -0.44
C GLY A 246 19.53 1.73 -0.07
N ASN A 247 18.61 1.08 0.65
CA ASN A 247 17.38 1.73 1.12
C ASN A 247 17.70 2.90 2.06
N ILE A 248 18.59 2.70 3.05
CA ILE A 248 18.97 3.74 4.00
C ILE A 248 19.67 4.91 3.28
N GLY A 249 20.62 4.63 2.38
CA GLY A 249 21.35 5.67 1.64
C GLY A 249 20.45 6.51 0.75
N LEU A 250 19.50 5.88 0.06
CA LEU A 250 18.53 6.60 -0.78
C LEU A 250 17.51 7.34 0.06
N ALA A 251 17.06 6.80 1.20
CA ALA A 251 16.17 7.50 2.12
C ALA A 251 16.80 8.80 2.62
N GLN A 252 18.06 8.74 3.06
CA GLN A 252 18.80 9.92 3.46
C GLN A 252 18.92 10.93 2.32
N ALA A 253 19.21 10.50 1.09
CA ALA A 253 19.27 11.38 -0.08
C ALA A 253 17.92 12.05 -0.37
N VAL A 254 16.81 11.33 -0.21
CA VAL A 254 15.46 11.90 -0.36
C VAL A 254 15.20 12.97 0.70
N ILE A 255 15.51 12.69 1.97
CA ILE A 255 15.34 13.63 3.07
C ILE A 255 16.20 14.88 2.85
N ASP A 256 17.48 14.71 2.54
CA ASP A 256 18.43 15.81 2.34
C ASP A 256 18.08 16.69 1.12
N SER A 257 17.38 16.13 0.12
CA SER A 257 16.95 16.90 -1.07
C SER A 257 15.84 17.90 -0.75
N GLY A 258 15.08 17.69 0.34
CA GLY A 258 13.88 18.48 0.66
C GLY A 258 12.74 18.29 -0.34
N ALA A 259 12.80 17.27 -1.21
CA ALA A 259 11.74 16.95 -2.15
C ALA A 259 10.48 16.46 -1.43
N GLU A 260 9.32 16.79 -1.96
CA GLU A 260 8.08 16.16 -1.52
C GLU A 260 8.11 14.68 -1.87
N SER A 261 8.05 13.83 -0.85
CA SER A 261 8.29 12.38 -0.99
C SER A 261 7.05 11.57 -0.66
N ILE A 262 6.67 10.70 -1.61
CA ILE A 262 5.56 9.77 -1.47
C ILE A 262 6.12 8.35 -1.54
N ILE A 263 5.98 7.60 -0.43
CA ILE A 263 6.50 6.24 -0.31
C ILE A 263 5.34 5.29 -0.16
N GLY A 264 5.36 4.12 -0.79
CA GLY A 264 4.25 3.19 -0.67
C GLY A 264 4.60 1.71 -0.74
N GLY A 265 3.81 0.95 0.01
CA GLY A 265 3.85 -0.51 0.07
C GLY A 265 4.47 -1.05 1.36
N GLY A 266 3.94 -2.15 1.87
CA GLY A 266 4.36 -2.77 3.13
C GLY A 266 5.88 -3.01 3.21
N ASP A 267 6.46 -3.59 2.16
CA ASP A 267 7.92 -3.82 2.12
C ASP A 267 8.73 -2.51 2.16
N SER A 268 8.22 -1.42 1.54
CA SER A 268 8.88 -0.10 1.62
C SER A 268 8.77 0.49 3.01
N ILE A 269 7.60 0.36 3.65
CA ILE A 269 7.36 0.81 5.02
C ILE A 269 8.30 0.07 5.98
N ALA A 270 8.36 -1.26 5.89
CA ALA A 270 9.25 -2.06 6.73
C ALA A 270 10.73 -1.72 6.50
N ALA A 271 11.16 -1.56 5.23
CA ALA A 271 12.54 -1.23 4.90
C ALA A 271 13.00 0.15 5.42
N LEU A 272 12.04 1.08 5.58
CA LEU A 272 12.27 2.49 5.86
C LEU A 272 11.64 2.95 7.18
N GLU A 273 11.28 2.04 8.07
CA GLU A 273 10.54 2.29 9.30
C GLU A 273 11.08 3.48 10.10
N GLN A 274 12.41 3.56 10.26
CA GLN A 274 13.08 4.62 11.01
C GLN A 274 13.00 6.03 10.37
N PHE A 275 12.49 6.14 9.15
CA PHE A 275 12.39 7.39 8.38
C PHE A 275 10.96 7.79 8.03
N LEU A 276 9.95 7.02 8.42
CA LEU A 276 8.56 7.23 7.97
C LEU A 276 8.03 8.63 8.32
N ASP A 277 8.43 9.18 9.46
CA ASP A 277 8.08 10.53 9.92
C ASP A 277 8.76 11.66 9.14
N LYS A 278 9.78 11.35 8.34
CA LYS A 278 10.54 12.32 7.51
C LYS A 278 9.99 12.44 6.09
N PHE A 279 9.15 11.50 5.66
CA PHE A 279 8.55 11.55 4.32
C PHE A 279 7.26 12.36 4.33
N SER A 280 6.96 13.03 3.22
CA SER A 280 5.79 13.90 3.10
C SER A 280 4.48 13.09 3.15
N PHE A 281 4.48 11.88 2.61
CA PHE A 281 3.34 10.97 2.64
C PHE A 281 3.79 9.51 2.54
N VAL A 282 3.22 8.66 3.38
CA VAL A 282 3.44 7.21 3.37
C VAL A 282 2.15 6.52 3.00
N SER A 283 2.07 5.94 1.80
CA SER A 283 0.90 5.21 1.30
C SER A 283 0.84 3.80 1.86
N THR A 284 -0.34 3.36 2.29
CA THR A 284 -0.59 2.00 2.80
C THR A 284 -0.46 0.93 1.72
N GLY A 285 -0.61 1.29 0.43
CA GLY A 285 -0.71 0.34 -0.67
C GLY A 285 0.22 0.62 -1.85
N GLY A 286 1.43 0.03 -1.89
CA GLY A 286 2.36 0.23 -3.01
C GLY A 286 1.84 -0.17 -4.38
N GLY A 287 1.12 -1.30 -4.47
CA GLY A 287 0.48 -1.74 -5.71
C GLY A 287 -0.68 -0.83 -6.13
N ALA A 288 -1.53 -0.47 -5.16
CA ALA A 288 -2.65 0.47 -5.38
C ALA A 288 -2.15 1.86 -5.77
N MET A 289 -1.11 2.36 -5.08
CA MET A 289 -0.47 3.64 -5.38
C MET A 289 0.02 3.69 -6.84
N LEU A 290 0.80 2.68 -7.26
CA LEU A 290 1.29 2.61 -8.63
C LEU A 290 0.15 2.52 -9.64
N LYS A 291 -0.86 1.69 -9.38
CA LYS A 291 -2.03 1.55 -10.25
C LYS A 291 -2.80 2.86 -10.38
N LEU A 292 -3.06 3.56 -9.28
CA LEU A 292 -3.75 4.85 -9.30
C LEU A 292 -2.95 5.91 -10.07
N LEU A 293 -1.64 5.96 -9.88
CA LEU A 293 -0.75 6.87 -10.62
C LEU A 293 -0.72 6.58 -12.13
N ILE A 294 -0.81 5.31 -12.51
CA ILE A 294 -0.81 4.88 -13.92
C ILE A 294 -2.17 5.13 -14.56
N ASP A 295 -3.22 4.56 -13.99
CA ASP A 295 -4.55 4.51 -14.60
C ASP A 295 -5.39 5.77 -14.32
N GLY A 296 -5.11 6.47 -13.20
CA GLY A 296 -5.89 7.64 -12.75
C GLY A 296 -7.17 7.27 -12.01
N THR A 297 -7.45 6.00 -11.87
CA THR A 297 -8.61 5.47 -11.13
C THR A 297 -8.31 4.07 -10.57
N LEU A 298 -9.20 3.59 -9.71
CA LEU A 298 -9.22 2.22 -9.19
C LEU A 298 -10.66 1.69 -9.28
N PRO A 299 -10.87 0.37 -9.40
CA PRO A 299 -12.21 -0.23 -9.39
C PRO A 299 -13.04 0.20 -8.17
N THR A 300 -12.40 0.39 -7.03
CA THR A 300 -13.03 0.83 -5.77
C THR A 300 -13.47 2.29 -5.81
N ILE A 301 -12.70 3.17 -6.47
CA ILE A 301 -13.12 4.58 -6.69
C ILE A 301 -14.34 4.63 -7.60
N GLU A 302 -14.34 3.85 -8.67
CA GLU A 302 -15.47 3.78 -9.61
C GLU A 302 -16.73 3.22 -8.95
N ALA A 303 -16.58 2.24 -8.05
CA ALA A 303 -17.72 1.68 -7.32
C ALA A 303 -18.33 2.66 -6.32
N LEU A 304 -17.51 3.49 -5.67
CA LEU A 304 -17.99 4.54 -4.73
C LEU A 304 -18.65 5.73 -5.42
N ASN A 305 -18.39 5.95 -6.70
CA ASN A 305 -18.92 7.07 -7.48
C ASN A 305 -20.22 6.72 -8.25
N ARG A 306 -20.79 5.55 -8.02
CA ARG A 306 -22.04 5.08 -8.71
C ARG A 306 -23.32 5.45 -8.04
#